data_8bd39f705e756d2695184746d52f23f4
#
_entry.id   8bd39f705e756d2695184746d52f23f4
#
_cell.length_a   1.000
_cell.length_b   1.000
_cell.length_c   1.000
_cell.angle_alpha   90.00
_cell.angle_beta   90.00
_cell.angle_gamma   90.00
#
_symmetry.space_group_name_H-M   'P 1'
#
loop_
_entity.id
_entity.type
_entity.pdbx_description
1 polymer ?
#
loop_
_entity_poly.entity_id
_entity_poly.type
_entity_poly.pdbx_seq_one_letter_code
_entity_poly.pdbx_strand_id
1 'polypeptide(L)'
;MPPDRVVHRIPGLAARSLDMPMATVSIVGEDDIYLMAAHGLPAPEQVPRDDGLCSAAVMSDKPYVVQDALTDPRTAGNRFVRIHQIRFYACAPIVTFDGHSLGAVAVMDTEERALSEVELSVLADLAAIVMEQLDLRLASLDALGVERGLRSAAEYARDDARFERDHAQQARDTARRDLDEAQRERDDARQDRDDARQDRDVAIRDRNIAEYDRDLTEEYAAVLQRTLLPPMLPTVEGASLAAHYHPASPRRVGGDFYDVFALGNDRWAFFIGDVEGHGVDAAVVTSLIRYTLRSAALHYSDPVDGLTELNEVLLRELDPRRFCTVLFGTLQRRPDDEGFSITIATGGHPPALLLDPASRTAAEVRSDEGTLVGLRADATFHTCEVILHPGQTLLFYTDGIVEARRGANPFNEDSLAAFAAEHAGPDAAGLIDQLATLIPKLGPEDDIALLAISARQG
;
A
#
# COMPACT_ATOMS: atom_id res chain seq x y z
N MET A 1 -22.24 3.87 -6.42
CA MET A 1 -20.80 3.71 -6.29
C MET A 1 -20.37 2.51 -7.13
N PRO A 2 -19.32 2.57 -7.93
CA PRO A 2 -18.86 1.38 -8.64
C PRO A 2 -18.50 0.29 -7.63
N PRO A 3 -18.82 -0.97 -7.90
CA PRO A 3 -18.47 -2.09 -7.04
C PRO A 3 -16.96 -2.16 -6.88
N ASP A 4 -16.53 -2.49 -5.67
CA ASP A 4 -15.11 -2.63 -5.34
C ASP A 4 -14.55 -3.85 -6.10
N ARG A 5 -13.79 -3.60 -7.15
CA ARG A 5 -13.31 -4.65 -8.06
C ARG A 5 -12.44 -5.69 -7.37
N VAL A 6 -11.75 -5.33 -6.30
CA VAL A 6 -10.91 -6.25 -5.53
C VAL A 6 -11.79 -7.20 -4.72
N VAL A 7 -12.73 -6.67 -3.92
CA VAL A 7 -13.64 -7.48 -3.10
C VAL A 7 -14.47 -8.43 -3.96
N HIS A 8 -14.92 -7.98 -5.15
CA HIS A 8 -15.68 -8.83 -6.07
C HIS A 8 -14.91 -10.02 -6.65
N ARG A 9 -13.58 -9.99 -6.62
CA ARG A 9 -12.72 -11.09 -7.11
C ARG A 9 -12.44 -12.13 -6.04
N ILE A 10 -12.52 -11.75 -4.76
CA ILE A 10 -12.20 -12.65 -3.64
C ILE A 10 -13.00 -13.94 -3.64
N PRO A 11 -14.34 -13.95 -3.85
CA PRO A 11 -15.07 -15.23 -3.89
C PRO A 11 -14.59 -16.16 -4.99
N GLY A 12 -14.33 -15.63 -6.20
CA GLY A 12 -13.79 -16.43 -7.29
C GLY A 12 -12.39 -16.96 -7.00
N LEU A 13 -11.58 -16.22 -6.25
CA LEU A 13 -10.25 -16.66 -5.81
C LEU A 13 -10.39 -17.75 -4.74
N ALA A 14 -11.21 -17.54 -3.71
CA ALA A 14 -11.49 -18.53 -2.66
C ALA A 14 -11.98 -19.86 -3.25
N ALA A 15 -12.96 -19.78 -4.15
CA ALA A 15 -13.52 -20.94 -4.83
C ALA A 15 -12.46 -21.75 -5.57
N ARG A 16 -11.61 -21.11 -6.37
CA ARG A 16 -10.54 -21.79 -7.12
C ARG A 16 -9.42 -22.31 -6.22
N SER A 17 -8.99 -21.52 -5.22
CA SER A 17 -7.89 -21.92 -4.35
C SER A 17 -8.22 -23.10 -3.46
N LEU A 18 -9.51 -23.28 -3.11
CA LEU A 18 -9.99 -24.35 -2.23
C LEU A 18 -10.78 -25.42 -3.00
N ASP A 19 -10.79 -25.35 -4.32
CA ASP A 19 -11.55 -26.24 -5.19
C ASP A 19 -13.04 -26.36 -4.77
N MET A 20 -13.66 -25.20 -4.51
CA MET A 20 -15.05 -25.10 -4.07
C MET A 20 -15.95 -24.53 -5.16
N PRO A 21 -17.16 -25.06 -5.35
CA PRO A 21 -18.09 -24.56 -6.38
C PRO A 21 -18.68 -23.19 -6.04
N MET A 22 -18.73 -22.83 -4.76
CA MET A 22 -19.39 -21.62 -4.28
C MET A 22 -18.55 -20.90 -3.26
N ALA A 23 -18.54 -19.56 -3.34
CA ALA A 23 -17.90 -18.70 -2.35
C ALA A 23 -18.60 -17.34 -2.27
N THR A 24 -18.51 -16.71 -1.09
CA THR A 24 -19.08 -15.37 -0.85
C THR A 24 -18.16 -14.49 -0.03
N VAL A 25 -18.30 -13.18 -0.21
CA VAL A 25 -17.87 -12.16 0.74
C VAL A 25 -19.11 -11.45 1.24
N SER A 26 -19.30 -11.43 2.55
CA SER A 26 -20.48 -10.84 3.18
C SER A 26 -20.11 -9.92 4.34
N ILE A 27 -20.94 -8.90 4.55
CA ILE A 27 -20.94 -8.05 5.75
C ILE A 27 -22.23 -8.31 6.52
N VAL A 28 -22.13 -8.49 7.82
CA VAL A 28 -23.27 -8.76 8.70
C VAL A 28 -23.70 -7.45 9.34
N GLY A 29 -24.90 -7.01 8.99
CA GLY A 29 -25.58 -5.88 9.59
C GLY A 29 -26.39 -6.29 10.82
N GLU A 30 -27.20 -5.38 11.32
CA GLU A 30 -28.06 -5.60 12.50
C GLU A 30 -29.16 -6.61 12.18
N ASP A 31 -29.90 -6.42 11.10
CA ASP A 31 -31.03 -7.26 10.68
C ASP A 31 -30.72 -8.14 9.46
N ASP A 32 -29.75 -7.78 8.65
CA ASP A 32 -29.46 -8.38 7.36
C ASP A 32 -27.98 -8.68 7.14
N ILE A 33 -27.71 -9.64 6.27
CA ILE A 33 -26.39 -9.94 5.73
C ILE A 33 -26.32 -9.39 4.29
N TYR A 34 -25.37 -8.51 4.04
CA TYR A 34 -25.11 -7.93 2.73
C TYR A 34 -24.04 -8.76 2.01
N LEU A 35 -24.42 -9.40 0.90
CA LEU A 35 -23.46 -10.10 0.06
C LEU A 35 -22.75 -9.10 -0.83
N MET A 36 -21.52 -8.76 -0.46
CA MET A 36 -20.68 -7.84 -1.24
C MET A 36 -20.24 -8.45 -2.57
N ALA A 37 -19.98 -9.75 -2.58
CA ALA A 37 -19.60 -10.50 -3.77
C ALA A 37 -19.92 -11.99 -3.59
N ALA A 38 -20.20 -12.69 -4.70
CA ALA A 38 -20.43 -14.11 -4.72
C ALA A 38 -19.84 -14.78 -5.97
N HIS A 39 -19.51 -16.05 -5.86
CA HIS A 39 -19.12 -16.95 -6.94
C HIS A 39 -19.95 -18.22 -6.82
N GLY A 40 -20.46 -18.74 -7.95
CA GLY A 40 -21.22 -20.00 -7.99
C GLY A 40 -22.63 -19.93 -7.38
N LEU A 41 -23.06 -18.79 -6.92
CA LEU A 41 -24.40 -18.55 -6.37
C LEU A 41 -25.10 -17.42 -7.15
N PRO A 42 -26.44 -17.54 -7.43
CA PRO A 42 -27.22 -16.39 -7.82
C PRO A 42 -27.27 -15.44 -6.60
N ALA A 43 -26.61 -14.32 -6.68
CA ALA A 43 -26.48 -13.42 -5.55
C ALA A 43 -27.78 -12.63 -5.30
N PRO A 44 -28.55 -12.87 -4.22
CA PRO A 44 -29.37 -11.84 -3.63
C PRO A 44 -28.40 -10.82 -2.99
N GLU A 45 -28.61 -9.52 -3.19
CA GLU A 45 -27.78 -8.47 -2.59
C GLU A 45 -27.88 -8.46 -1.05
N GLN A 46 -28.95 -9.07 -0.49
CA GLN A 46 -29.29 -9.04 0.92
C GLN A 46 -30.00 -10.32 1.36
N VAL A 47 -29.62 -10.85 2.51
CA VAL A 47 -30.21 -12.04 3.13
C VAL A 47 -30.56 -11.71 4.58
N PRO A 48 -31.75 -12.04 5.10
CA PRO A 48 -32.05 -11.87 6.51
C PRO A 48 -31.01 -12.56 7.38
N ARG A 49 -30.59 -11.93 8.47
CA ARG A 49 -29.53 -12.40 9.35
C ARG A 49 -29.77 -13.81 9.90
N ASP A 50 -31.03 -14.14 10.20
CA ASP A 50 -31.40 -15.43 10.71
C ASP A 50 -31.36 -16.55 9.66
N ASP A 51 -31.44 -16.18 8.37
CA ASP A 51 -31.40 -17.12 7.24
C ASP A 51 -29.95 -17.31 6.71
N GLY A 52 -28.98 -16.49 7.13
CA GLY A 52 -27.63 -16.54 6.64
C GLY A 52 -26.67 -17.35 7.53
N LEU A 53 -25.75 -18.11 6.91
CA LEU A 53 -24.73 -18.88 7.61
C LEU A 53 -23.61 -18.01 8.17
N CYS A 54 -23.38 -16.83 7.61
CA CYS A 54 -22.29 -15.93 7.99
C CYS A 54 -22.49 -15.26 9.36
N SER A 55 -23.72 -15.25 9.90
CA SER A 55 -23.99 -14.72 11.24
C SER A 55 -23.22 -15.46 12.35
N ALA A 56 -22.89 -16.74 12.16
CA ALA A 56 -22.06 -17.49 13.08
C ALA A 56 -20.58 -17.03 13.05
N ALA A 57 -20.10 -16.51 11.91
CA ALA A 57 -18.72 -16.05 11.76
C ALA A 57 -18.41 -14.79 12.56
N VAL A 58 -19.38 -13.89 12.73
CA VAL A 58 -19.18 -12.64 13.50
C VAL A 58 -19.22 -12.83 15.01
N MET A 59 -19.54 -14.04 15.47
CA MET A 59 -19.54 -14.40 16.88
C MET A 59 -18.16 -14.93 17.37
N SER A 60 -17.20 -15.09 16.46
CA SER A 60 -15.86 -15.63 16.76
C SER A 60 -14.82 -14.97 15.87
N ASP A 61 -13.59 -14.89 16.35
CA ASP A 61 -12.40 -14.47 15.60
C ASP A 61 -11.73 -15.64 14.85
N LYS A 62 -12.29 -16.85 14.93
CA LYS A 62 -11.76 -18.06 14.32
C LYS A 62 -12.61 -18.54 13.17
N PRO A 63 -12.02 -19.23 12.18
CA PRO A 63 -12.77 -19.87 11.11
C PRO A 63 -13.85 -20.80 11.67
N TYR A 64 -15.00 -20.75 11.04
CA TYR A 64 -16.16 -21.59 11.37
C TYR A 64 -16.36 -22.60 10.25
N VAL A 65 -16.40 -23.89 10.60
CA VAL A 65 -16.48 -25.00 9.64
C VAL A 65 -17.65 -25.91 9.99
N VAL A 66 -18.40 -26.28 8.97
CA VAL A 66 -19.50 -27.26 9.02
C VAL A 66 -19.28 -28.28 7.91
N GLN A 67 -18.99 -29.52 8.26
CA GLN A 67 -18.67 -30.60 7.30
C GLN A 67 -19.89 -31.11 6.55
N ASP A 68 -21.05 -31.15 7.23
CA ASP A 68 -22.34 -31.42 6.59
C ASP A 68 -23.45 -30.52 7.17
N ALA A 69 -23.77 -29.47 6.46
CA ALA A 69 -24.71 -28.44 6.91
C ALA A 69 -26.18 -28.91 6.93
N LEU A 70 -26.51 -30.01 6.26
CA LEU A 70 -27.85 -30.58 6.30
C LEU A 70 -28.13 -31.38 7.56
N THR A 71 -27.09 -31.95 8.18
CA THR A 71 -27.18 -32.77 9.38
C THR A 71 -26.70 -32.11 10.64
N ASP A 72 -25.82 -31.08 10.54
CA ASP A 72 -25.32 -30.33 11.69
C ASP A 72 -26.44 -29.57 12.40
N PRO A 73 -26.64 -29.77 13.72
CA PRO A 73 -27.74 -29.12 14.46
C PRO A 73 -27.68 -27.57 14.39
N ARG A 74 -26.53 -26.98 14.12
CA ARG A 74 -26.35 -25.54 14.02
C ARG A 74 -26.87 -24.94 12.70
N THR A 75 -26.99 -25.77 11.64
CA THR A 75 -27.28 -25.31 10.28
C THR A 75 -28.43 -26.07 9.58
N ALA A 76 -28.82 -27.25 10.07
CA ALA A 76 -29.86 -28.10 9.45
C ALA A 76 -31.24 -27.41 9.31
N GLY A 77 -31.55 -26.45 10.19
CA GLY A 77 -32.76 -25.62 10.12
C GLY A 77 -32.67 -24.44 9.16
N ASN A 78 -31.50 -24.09 8.71
CA ASN A 78 -31.23 -22.87 7.98
C ASN A 78 -31.83 -22.93 6.56
N ARG A 79 -32.56 -21.86 6.18
CA ARG A 79 -33.25 -21.79 4.91
C ARG A 79 -32.30 -21.72 3.71
N PHE A 80 -31.18 -21.00 3.84
CA PHE A 80 -30.17 -20.84 2.79
C PHE A 80 -29.52 -22.18 2.46
N VAL A 81 -29.22 -23.00 3.49
CA VAL A 81 -28.68 -24.37 3.33
C VAL A 81 -29.61 -25.25 2.49
N ARG A 82 -30.93 -25.20 2.77
CA ARG A 82 -31.89 -26.02 2.08
C ARG A 82 -32.17 -25.59 0.63
N ILE A 83 -32.22 -24.28 0.39
CA ILE A 83 -32.44 -23.72 -0.95
C ILE A 83 -31.27 -24.05 -1.88
N HIS A 84 -30.06 -23.91 -1.40
CA HIS A 84 -28.83 -24.08 -2.20
C HIS A 84 -28.21 -25.46 -2.07
N GLN A 85 -28.87 -26.39 -1.32
CA GLN A 85 -28.40 -27.78 -1.12
C GLN A 85 -26.98 -27.85 -0.57
N ILE A 86 -26.61 -26.89 0.31
CA ILE A 86 -25.26 -26.79 0.85
C ILE A 86 -25.04 -27.92 1.83
N ARG A 87 -24.01 -28.71 1.59
CA ARG A 87 -23.54 -29.74 2.53
C ARG A 87 -22.31 -29.31 3.29
N PHE A 88 -21.39 -28.67 2.63
CA PHE A 88 -20.18 -28.15 3.25
C PHE A 88 -20.23 -26.62 3.34
N TYR A 89 -19.83 -26.08 4.47
CA TYR A 89 -19.67 -24.64 4.69
C TYR A 89 -18.44 -24.37 5.53
N ALA A 90 -17.57 -23.50 5.07
CA ALA A 90 -16.49 -22.96 5.86
C ALA A 90 -16.36 -21.45 5.63
N CYS A 91 -16.10 -20.70 6.69
CA CYS A 91 -15.87 -19.27 6.56
C CYS A 91 -14.77 -18.77 7.50
N ALA A 92 -14.11 -17.71 7.11
CA ALA A 92 -13.21 -16.94 7.95
C ALA A 92 -13.80 -15.54 8.20
N PRO A 93 -13.79 -15.06 9.45
CA PRO A 93 -14.31 -13.74 9.79
C PRO A 93 -13.44 -12.63 9.21
N ILE A 94 -14.07 -11.54 8.79
CA ILE A 94 -13.44 -10.29 8.41
C ILE A 94 -13.35 -9.46 9.70
N VAL A 95 -12.15 -9.36 10.28
CA VAL A 95 -11.93 -8.78 11.61
C VAL A 95 -11.25 -7.44 11.48
N THR A 96 -11.83 -6.41 12.12
CA THR A 96 -11.22 -5.07 12.19
C THR A 96 -9.98 -5.07 13.09
N PHE A 97 -9.18 -4.02 12.98
CA PHE A 97 -7.97 -3.85 13.80
C PHE A 97 -8.25 -3.87 15.31
N ASP A 98 -9.42 -3.39 15.75
CA ASP A 98 -9.88 -3.38 17.14
C ASP A 98 -10.60 -4.68 17.56
N GLY A 99 -10.55 -5.70 16.70
CA GLY A 99 -11.00 -7.06 17.02
C GLY A 99 -12.49 -7.34 16.80
N HIS A 100 -13.22 -6.46 16.09
CA HIS A 100 -14.62 -6.69 15.77
C HIS A 100 -14.77 -7.43 14.45
N SER A 101 -15.61 -8.46 14.42
CA SER A 101 -15.93 -9.18 13.19
C SER A 101 -17.05 -8.49 12.44
N LEU A 102 -16.77 -8.00 11.23
CA LEU A 102 -17.74 -7.29 10.38
C LEU A 102 -18.52 -8.22 9.45
N GLY A 103 -17.99 -9.38 9.14
CA GLY A 103 -18.55 -10.27 8.15
C GLY A 103 -17.71 -11.51 7.95
N ALA A 104 -17.78 -12.12 6.79
CA ALA A 104 -17.00 -13.31 6.49
C ALA A 104 -16.67 -13.46 5.00
N VAL A 105 -15.57 -14.14 4.73
CA VAL A 105 -15.31 -14.82 3.48
C VAL A 105 -15.66 -16.27 3.67
N ALA A 106 -16.54 -16.80 2.83
CA ALA A 106 -17.05 -18.17 2.97
C ALA A 106 -16.91 -18.95 1.68
N VAL A 107 -16.74 -20.27 1.82
CA VAL A 107 -16.79 -21.25 0.74
C VAL A 107 -17.80 -22.33 1.07
N MET A 108 -18.45 -22.86 0.05
CA MET A 108 -19.53 -23.82 0.19
C MET A 108 -19.49 -24.86 -0.90
N ASP A 109 -19.96 -26.05 -0.57
CA ASP A 109 -20.14 -27.13 -1.51
C ASP A 109 -21.48 -27.85 -1.26
N THR A 110 -22.00 -28.50 -2.30
CA THR A 110 -23.14 -29.42 -2.24
C THR A 110 -22.74 -30.83 -1.83
N GLU A 111 -21.45 -31.11 -1.69
CA GLU A 111 -20.90 -32.35 -1.21
C GLU A 111 -20.25 -32.15 0.19
N GLU A 112 -20.11 -33.23 0.94
CA GLU A 112 -19.36 -33.21 2.19
C GLU A 112 -17.88 -32.98 1.90
N ARG A 113 -17.28 -32.07 2.65
CA ARG A 113 -15.86 -31.72 2.55
C ARG A 113 -15.23 -31.56 3.92
N ALA A 114 -13.92 -31.57 3.93
CA ALA A 114 -13.12 -31.16 5.07
C ALA A 114 -11.97 -30.30 4.55
N LEU A 115 -11.73 -29.19 5.21
CA LEU A 115 -10.56 -28.35 4.94
C LEU A 115 -9.44 -28.68 5.93
N SER A 116 -8.23 -28.72 5.43
CA SER A 116 -7.01 -28.76 6.25
C SER A 116 -6.77 -27.41 6.95
N GLU A 117 -5.90 -27.39 7.94
CA GLU A 117 -5.50 -26.14 8.60
C GLU A 117 -4.88 -25.15 7.64
N VAL A 118 -4.15 -25.63 6.62
CA VAL A 118 -3.56 -24.80 5.57
C VAL A 118 -4.64 -24.13 4.72
N GLU A 119 -5.66 -24.86 4.32
CA GLU A 119 -6.77 -24.33 3.53
C GLU A 119 -7.62 -23.33 4.33
N LEU A 120 -7.80 -23.57 5.63
CA LEU A 120 -8.44 -22.59 6.52
C LEU A 120 -7.61 -21.32 6.68
N SER A 121 -6.29 -21.43 6.71
CA SER A 121 -5.40 -20.25 6.71
C SER A 121 -5.55 -19.43 5.45
N VAL A 122 -5.65 -20.07 4.27
CA VAL A 122 -5.92 -19.37 3.00
C VAL A 122 -7.23 -18.57 3.07
N LEU A 123 -8.27 -19.15 3.67
CA LEU A 123 -9.54 -18.45 3.81
C LEU A 123 -9.45 -17.26 4.77
N ALA A 124 -8.68 -17.40 5.85
CA ALA A 124 -8.41 -16.32 6.79
C ALA A 124 -7.59 -15.18 6.16
N ASP A 125 -6.59 -15.52 5.35
CA ASP A 125 -5.78 -14.53 4.63
C ASP A 125 -6.63 -13.73 3.64
N LEU A 126 -7.56 -14.39 2.93
CA LEU A 126 -8.50 -13.72 2.05
C LEU A 126 -9.45 -12.78 2.80
N ALA A 127 -9.88 -13.15 4.00
CA ALA A 127 -10.69 -12.28 4.86
C ALA A 127 -9.90 -11.05 5.34
N ALA A 128 -8.63 -11.21 5.67
CA ALA A 128 -7.73 -10.12 6.02
C ALA A 128 -7.54 -9.13 4.84
N ILE A 129 -7.37 -9.64 3.62
CA ILE A 129 -7.29 -8.81 2.41
C ILE A 129 -8.56 -7.96 2.22
N VAL A 130 -9.75 -8.55 2.45
CA VAL A 130 -11.00 -7.79 2.37
C VAL A 130 -11.02 -6.66 3.39
N MET A 131 -10.58 -6.92 4.63
CA MET A 131 -10.55 -5.90 5.68
C MET A 131 -9.64 -4.73 5.32
N GLU A 132 -8.43 -5.02 4.85
CA GLU A 132 -7.48 -3.99 4.41
C GLU A 132 -8.06 -3.10 3.30
N GLN A 133 -8.83 -3.68 2.36
CA GLN A 133 -9.51 -2.90 1.31
C GLN A 133 -10.63 -2.01 1.85
N LEU A 134 -11.36 -2.47 2.86
CA LEU A 134 -12.41 -1.68 3.51
C LEU A 134 -11.80 -0.49 4.27
N ASP A 135 -10.70 -0.69 4.98
CA ASP A 135 -9.99 0.36 5.73
C ASP A 135 -9.43 1.44 4.80
N LEU A 136 -8.79 1.05 3.68
CA LEU A 136 -8.31 1.98 2.66
C LEU A 136 -9.44 2.85 2.09
N ARG A 137 -10.62 2.25 1.90
CA ARG A 137 -11.79 2.95 1.37
C ARG A 137 -12.36 3.94 2.37
N LEU A 138 -12.45 3.56 3.65
CA LEU A 138 -12.90 4.45 4.72
C LEU A 138 -11.97 5.66 4.86
N ALA A 139 -10.66 5.43 4.88
CA ALA A 139 -9.67 6.51 4.92
C ALA A 139 -9.79 7.47 3.72
N SER A 140 -10.08 6.94 2.52
CA SER A 140 -10.29 7.76 1.32
C SER A 140 -11.57 8.60 1.39
N LEU A 141 -12.65 8.07 2.00
CA LEU A 141 -13.92 8.79 2.17
C LEU A 141 -13.78 9.91 3.20
N ASP A 142 -13.05 9.68 4.28
CA ASP A 142 -12.76 10.68 5.31
C ASP A 142 -11.90 11.83 4.75
N ALA A 143 -10.88 11.51 3.95
CA ALA A 143 -10.06 12.51 3.27
C ALA A 143 -10.89 13.41 2.33
N LEU A 144 -11.84 12.82 1.57
CA LEU A 144 -12.76 13.56 0.70
C LEU A 144 -13.75 14.42 1.51
N GLY A 145 -14.17 13.97 2.69
CA GLY A 145 -15.03 14.72 3.61
C GLY A 145 -14.35 15.99 4.14
N VAL A 146 -13.09 15.85 4.55
CA VAL A 146 -12.25 16.95 5.02
C VAL A 146 -11.98 17.97 3.91
N GLU A 147 -11.65 17.51 2.69
CA GLU A 147 -11.44 18.41 1.55
C GLU A 147 -12.68 19.24 1.22
N ARG A 148 -13.88 18.62 1.25
CA ARG A 148 -15.14 19.35 1.04
C ARG A 148 -15.43 20.37 2.14
N GLY A 149 -15.15 20.02 3.40
CA GLY A 149 -15.29 20.94 4.55
C GLY A 149 -14.37 22.15 4.43
N LEU A 150 -13.12 21.95 4.01
CA LEU A 150 -12.13 23.01 3.80
C LEU A 150 -12.50 23.93 2.62
N ARG A 151 -13.02 23.38 1.52
CA ARG A 151 -13.54 24.18 0.40
C ARG A 151 -14.72 25.06 0.83
N SER A 152 -15.69 24.50 1.54
CA SER A 152 -16.84 25.24 2.03
C SER A 152 -16.45 26.35 2.99
N ALA A 153 -15.50 26.10 3.93
CA ALA A 153 -14.98 27.09 4.84
C ALA A 153 -14.22 28.22 4.13
N ALA A 154 -13.48 27.90 3.06
CA ALA A 154 -12.78 28.89 2.25
C ALA A 154 -13.73 29.76 1.40
N GLU A 155 -14.86 29.20 0.95
CA GLU A 155 -15.91 29.94 0.24
C GLU A 155 -16.64 30.90 1.21
N TYR A 156 -17.01 30.45 2.39
CA TYR A 156 -17.63 31.31 3.43
C TYR A 156 -16.71 32.47 3.83
N ALA A 157 -15.41 32.20 4.05
CA ALA A 157 -14.45 33.24 4.39
C ALA A 157 -14.25 34.27 3.27
N ARG A 158 -14.40 33.84 2.00
CA ARG A 158 -14.36 34.76 0.84
C ARG A 158 -15.60 35.65 0.75
N ASP A 159 -16.77 35.09 0.99
CA ASP A 159 -18.04 35.83 0.91
C ASP A 159 -18.19 36.84 2.06
N ASP A 160 -17.73 36.47 3.24
CA ASP A 160 -17.69 37.35 4.41
C ASP A 160 -16.72 38.53 4.20
N ALA A 161 -15.52 38.22 3.66
CA ALA A 161 -14.55 39.27 3.29
C ALA A 161 -15.07 40.20 2.15
N ARG A 162 -15.97 39.69 1.30
CA ARG A 162 -16.61 40.48 0.24
C ARG A 162 -17.70 41.37 0.81
N PHE A 163 -18.53 40.84 1.73
CA PHE A 163 -19.58 41.57 2.41
C PHE A 163 -19.01 42.70 3.27
N GLU A 164 -17.96 42.44 4.06
CA GLU A 164 -17.27 43.46 4.83
C GLU A 164 -16.63 44.55 3.94
N ARG A 165 -16.11 44.13 2.76
CA ARG A 165 -15.55 45.07 1.80
C ARG A 165 -16.61 46.02 1.22
N ASP A 166 -17.78 45.49 0.86
CA ASP A 166 -18.89 46.30 0.31
C ASP A 166 -19.49 47.27 1.35
N HIS A 167 -19.58 46.81 2.62
CA HIS A 167 -20.02 47.63 3.73
C HIS A 167 -19.01 48.74 4.08
N ALA A 168 -17.70 48.40 4.04
CA ALA A 168 -16.64 49.40 4.24
C ALA A 168 -16.59 50.42 3.07
N GLN A 169 -16.89 49.97 1.87
CA GLN A 169 -16.99 50.86 0.70
C GLN A 169 -18.17 51.83 0.82
N GLN A 170 -19.38 51.36 1.24
CA GLN A 170 -20.57 52.20 1.46
C GLN A 170 -20.38 53.22 2.58
N ALA A 171 -19.76 52.81 3.70
CA ALA A 171 -19.44 53.72 4.79
C ALA A 171 -18.44 54.82 4.36
N ARG A 172 -17.46 54.47 3.49
CA ARG A 172 -16.52 55.45 2.92
C ARG A 172 -17.19 56.46 1.99
N ASP A 173 -18.11 55.98 1.16
CA ASP A 173 -18.81 56.87 0.20
C ASP A 173 -19.77 57.84 0.93
N THR A 174 -20.35 57.42 2.07
CA THR A 174 -21.15 58.27 2.94
C THR A 174 -20.26 59.28 3.65
N ALA A 175 -19.17 58.85 4.28
CA ALA A 175 -18.23 59.73 4.96
C ALA A 175 -17.52 60.74 4.02
N ARG A 176 -17.34 60.32 2.74
CA ARG A 176 -16.73 61.19 1.74
C ARG A 176 -17.63 62.34 1.31
N ARG A 177 -18.97 62.15 1.33
CA ARG A 177 -19.92 63.22 1.05
C ARG A 177 -19.95 64.28 2.18
N ASP A 178 -19.70 63.84 3.40
CA ASP A 178 -19.73 64.76 4.54
C ASP A 178 -18.39 65.45 4.82
N LEU A 179 -17.30 64.95 4.27
CA LEU A 179 -15.93 65.45 4.48
C LEU A 179 -15.38 66.32 3.33
N ASP A 180 -16.03 66.29 2.18
CA ASP A 180 -15.52 66.97 0.95
C ASP A 180 -15.40 68.49 1.06
N GLU A 181 -15.88 69.14 2.10
CA GLU A 181 -15.74 70.61 2.31
C GLU A 181 -14.57 71.04 3.23
N ALA A 182 -14.01 70.14 4.03
CA ALA A 182 -13.10 70.56 5.12
C ALA A 182 -11.66 69.99 5.13
N GLN A 183 -11.31 68.97 4.32
CA GLN A 183 -10.07 68.21 4.60
C GLN A 183 -9.25 67.80 3.35
N ARG A 184 -9.21 68.52 2.28
CA ARG A 184 -8.49 68.14 1.03
C ARG A 184 -6.97 68.06 1.14
N GLU A 185 -6.33 68.62 2.11
CA GLU A 185 -4.86 68.67 2.20
C GLU A 185 -4.24 67.66 3.19
N ARG A 186 -5.04 66.96 4.01
CA ARG A 186 -4.53 66.03 5.04
C ARG A 186 -4.66 64.53 4.74
N ASP A 187 -5.46 64.19 3.74
CA ASP A 187 -5.88 62.77 3.55
C ASP A 187 -4.97 61.95 2.61
N ASP A 188 -4.25 62.56 1.66
CA ASP A 188 -3.41 61.83 0.72
C ASP A 188 -2.26 61.03 1.40
N ALA A 189 -1.62 61.59 2.38
CA ALA A 189 -0.50 60.93 3.09
C ALA A 189 -0.96 59.88 4.11
N ARG A 190 -2.27 59.86 4.49
CA ARG A 190 -2.81 58.88 5.41
C ARG A 190 -3.34 57.66 4.67
N GLN A 191 -3.91 57.87 3.50
CA GLN A 191 -4.47 56.85 2.66
C GLN A 191 -3.37 55.87 2.15
N ASP A 192 -2.23 56.43 1.69
CA ASP A 192 -1.07 55.62 1.23
C ASP A 192 -0.50 54.71 2.34
N ARG A 193 -0.61 55.13 3.62
CA ARG A 193 -0.14 54.32 4.73
C ARG A 193 -1.11 53.17 5.11
N ASP A 194 -2.42 53.43 4.98
CA ASP A 194 -3.43 52.45 5.35
C ASP A 194 -3.58 51.37 4.28
N ASP A 195 -3.47 51.77 3.00
CA ASP A 195 -3.44 50.83 1.87
C ASP A 195 -2.21 49.89 1.92
N ALA A 196 -1.02 50.43 2.23
CA ALA A 196 0.20 49.65 2.39
C ALA A 196 0.12 48.70 3.61
N ARG A 197 -0.67 49.04 4.64
CA ARG A 197 -0.90 48.18 5.81
C ARG A 197 -1.88 47.07 5.52
N GLN A 198 -2.93 47.38 4.76
CA GLN A 198 -3.95 46.40 4.35
C GLN A 198 -3.40 45.36 3.37
N ASP A 199 -2.59 45.79 2.39
CA ASP A 199 -1.86 44.87 1.48
C ASP A 199 -0.91 43.95 2.22
N ARG A 200 -0.28 44.47 3.29
CA ARG A 200 0.61 43.65 4.13
C ARG A 200 -0.17 42.62 4.96
N ASP A 201 -1.33 42.96 5.49
CA ASP A 201 -2.15 42.07 6.32
C ASP A 201 -2.81 40.99 5.43
N VAL A 202 -3.19 41.31 4.19
CA VAL A 202 -3.65 40.35 3.19
C VAL A 202 -2.51 39.40 2.82
N ALA A 203 -1.32 39.92 2.52
CA ALA A 203 -0.15 39.11 2.18
C ALA A 203 0.26 38.18 3.33
N ILE A 204 0.12 38.62 4.59
CA ILE A 204 0.38 37.75 5.76
C ILE A 204 -0.69 36.66 5.88
N ARG A 205 -1.97 36.99 5.65
CA ARG A 205 -3.07 36.02 5.71
C ARG A 205 -2.95 34.96 4.59
N ASP A 206 -2.65 35.40 3.37
CA ASP A 206 -2.43 34.49 2.23
C ASP A 206 -1.20 33.59 2.44
N ARG A 207 -0.16 34.15 3.10
CA ARG A 207 1.01 33.36 3.48
C ARG A 207 0.68 32.30 4.54
N ASN A 208 -0.10 32.65 5.57
CA ASN A 208 -0.49 31.72 6.62
C ASN A 208 -1.40 30.60 6.09
N ILE A 209 -2.30 30.93 5.16
CA ILE A 209 -3.13 29.93 4.48
C ILE A 209 -2.25 28.98 3.64
N ALA A 210 -1.31 29.53 2.87
CA ALA A 210 -0.40 28.74 2.07
C ALA A 210 0.55 27.86 2.92
N GLU A 211 0.97 28.33 4.08
CA GLU A 211 1.75 27.55 5.05
C GLU A 211 0.89 26.42 5.65
N TYR A 212 -0.34 26.70 6.04
CA TYR A 212 -1.29 25.69 6.57
C TYR A 212 -1.64 24.61 5.53
N ASP A 213 -1.95 25.00 4.29
CA ASP A 213 -2.21 24.06 3.18
C ASP A 213 -0.98 23.20 2.87
N ARG A 214 0.20 23.78 3.05
CA ARG A 214 1.48 23.09 2.86
C ARG A 214 1.69 22.02 3.93
N ASP A 215 1.51 22.38 5.21
CA ASP A 215 1.68 21.47 6.35
C ASP A 215 0.66 20.31 6.27
N LEU A 216 -0.58 20.62 5.89
CA LEU A 216 -1.64 19.63 5.71
C LEU A 216 -1.33 18.65 4.56
N THR A 217 -0.78 19.18 3.47
CA THR A 217 -0.37 18.35 2.32
C THR A 217 0.79 17.41 2.70
N GLU A 218 1.76 17.91 3.48
CA GLU A 218 2.87 17.10 4.00
C GLU A 218 2.36 16.00 4.95
N GLU A 219 1.42 16.31 5.84
CA GLU A 219 0.83 15.33 6.74
C GLU A 219 0.08 14.23 5.98
N TYR A 220 -0.75 14.59 4.99
CA TYR A 220 -1.46 13.60 4.17
C TYR A 220 -0.50 12.75 3.32
N ALA A 221 0.51 13.35 2.72
CA ALA A 221 1.53 12.60 1.98
C ALA A 221 2.24 11.60 2.88
N ALA A 222 2.63 12.00 4.10
CA ALA A 222 3.29 11.14 5.07
C ALA A 222 2.38 9.99 5.55
N VAL A 223 1.08 10.25 5.77
CA VAL A 223 0.12 9.21 6.15
C VAL A 223 -0.07 8.22 5.03
N LEU A 224 -0.30 8.68 3.79
CA LEU A 224 -0.44 7.81 2.63
C LEU A 224 0.83 6.97 2.41
N GLN A 225 2.01 7.59 2.47
CA GLN A 225 3.29 6.88 2.32
C GLN A 225 3.45 5.75 3.35
N ARG A 226 3.08 6.00 4.61
CA ARG A 226 3.14 4.98 5.67
C ARG A 226 2.20 3.80 5.42
N THR A 227 1.07 3.99 4.74
CA THR A 227 0.14 2.91 4.41
C THR A 227 0.62 2.06 3.24
N LEU A 228 1.50 2.60 2.40
CA LEU A 228 2.08 1.91 1.25
C LEU A 228 3.28 1.05 1.62
N LEU A 229 3.99 1.40 2.67
CA LEU A 229 5.14 0.65 3.18
C LEU A 229 4.70 -0.36 4.25
N PRO A 230 5.41 -1.48 4.42
CA PRO A 230 5.11 -2.42 5.49
C PRO A 230 5.31 -1.74 6.86
N PRO A 231 4.36 -1.87 7.80
CA PRO A 231 4.47 -1.25 9.11
C PRO A 231 5.65 -1.80 9.93
N MET A 232 6.00 -3.06 9.69
CA MET A 232 7.17 -3.75 10.26
C MET A 232 7.62 -4.85 9.30
N LEU A 233 8.93 -5.09 9.26
CA LEU A 233 9.48 -6.26 8.60
C LEU A 233 9.24 -7.51 9.49
N PRO A 234 8.98 -8.69 8.90
CA PRO A 234 8.80 -9.92 9.65
C PRO A 234 10.11 -10.34 10.34
N THR A 235 9.99 -11.08 11.43
CA THR A 235 11.14 -11.77 12.01
C THR A 235 11.43 -13.01 11.18
N VAL A 236 12.66 -13.14 10.71
CA VAL A 236 13.18 -14.30 9.99
C VAL A 236 14.23 -14.97 10.85
N GLU A 237 13.99 -16.20 11.26
CA GLU A 237 14.97 -16.94 12.06
C GLU A 237 16.24 -17.21 11.23
N GLY A 238 17.41 -16.85 11.77
CA GLY A 238 18.68 -16.97 11.06
C GLY A 238 19.01 -15.80 10.11
N ALA A 239 18.11 -14.80 9.96
CA ALA A 239 18.40 -13.60 9.18
C ALA A 239 18.19 -12.32 9.97
N SER A 240 18.78 -11.25 9.48
CA SER A 240 18.51 -9.86 9.88
C SER A 240 17.93 -9.13 8.67
N LEU A 241 16.82 -8.47 8.85
CA LEU A 241 16.17 -7.64 7.83
C LEU A 241 16.21 -6.19 8.26
N ALA A 242 16.53 -5.31 7.35
CA ALA A 242 16.43 -3.87 7.55
C ALA A 242 16.01 -3.19 6.25
N ALA A 243 15.28 -2.09 6.37
CA ALA A 243 14.87 -1.29 5.23
C ALA A 243 14.90 0.20 5.59
N HIS A 244 15.07 1.04 4.60
CA HIS A 244 14.98 2.48 4.72
C HIS A 244 14.24 3.05 3.52
N TYR A 245 13.42 4.04 3.79
CA TYR A 245 12.74 4.82 2.77
C TYR A 245 13.07 6.30 2.95
N HIS A 246 13.53 6.95 1.89
CA HIS A 246 13.80 8.37 1.87
C HIS A 246 12.96 9.04 0.77
N PRO A 247 11.95 9.85 1.11
CA PRO A 247 11.15 10.54 0.11
C PRO A 247 11.93 11.71 -0.51
N ALA A 248 11.86 11.86 -1.83
CA ALA A 248 12.41 13.01 -2.54
C ALA A 248 11.78 14.33 -2.08
N SER A 249 10.53 14.27 -1.70
CA SER A 249 9.77 15.43 -1.19
C SER A 249 8.83 15.02 -0.06
N PRO A 250 8.83 15.74 1.07
CA PRO A 250 7.89 15.47 2.15
C PRO A 250 6.42 15.75 1.78
N ARG A 251 6.17 16.39 0.62
CA ARG A 251 4.85 16.82 0.14
C ARG A 251 4.23 15.91 -0.91
N ARG A 252 4.97 14.92 -1.36
CA ARG A 252 4.52 14.00 -2.41
C ARG A 252 4.66 12.59 -1.91
N VAL A 253 3.70 11.76 -2.29
CA VAL A 253 3.83 10.32 -2.12
C VAL A 253 4.74 9.82 -3.22
N GLY A 254 5.76 9.08 -2.85
CA GLY A 254 6.72 8.52 -3.79
C GLY A 254 6.21 7.29 -4.53
N GLY A 255 6.91 6.96 -5.62
CA GLY A 255 6.68 5.75 -6.41
C GLY A 255 7.32 4.51 -5.81
N ASP A 256 8.39 4.68 -5.04
CA ASP A 256 9.16 3.58 -4.46
C ASP A 256 8.37 2.76 -3.44
N PHE A 257 8.57 1.46 -3.48
CA PHE A 257 7.91 0.53 -2.57
C PHE A 257 8.79 -0.68 -2.26
N TYR A 258 8.58 -1.28 -1.10
CA TYR A 258 9.15 -2.58 -0.74
C TYR A 258 8.22 -3.32 0.21
N ASP A 259 8.40 -4.62 0.29
CA ASP A 259 7.74 -5.46 1.31
C ASP A 259 8.53 -6.74 1.55
N VAL A 260 8.35 -7.31 2.74
CA VAL A 260 8.80 -8.66 3.10
C VAL A 260 7.71 -9.30 3.94
N PHE A 261 7.31 -10.52 3.60
CA PHE A 261 6.23 -11.21 4.32
C PHE A 261 6.40 -12.73 4.31
N ALA A 262 5.84 -13.39 5.32
CA ALA A 262 5.93 -14.83 5.48
C ALA A 262 4.96 -15.56 4.54
N LEU A 263 5.44 -16.66 3.96
CA LEU A 263 4.64 -17.62 3.18
C LEU A 263 4.35 -18.92 3.96
N GLY A 264 4.91 -19.06 5.15
CA GLY A 264 4.90 -20.30 5.92
C GLY A 264 6.01 -21.28 5.51
N ASN A 265 6.20 -22.35 6.29
CA ASN A 265 7.20 -23.40 6.04
C ASN A 265 8.63 -22.86 5.81
N ASP A 266 9.06 -21.93 6.67
CA ASP A 266 10.39 -21.27 6.57
C ASP A 266 10.66 -20.61 5.23
N ARG A 267 9.60 -20.10 4.61
CA ARG A 267 9.64 -19.32 3.36
C ARG A 267 9.06 -17.93 3.56
N TRP A 268 9.68 -16.98 2.89
CA TRP A 268 9.23 -15.58 2.83
C TRP A 268 9.26 -15.11 1.39
N ALA A 269 8.42 -14.15 1.06
CA ALA A 269 8.51 -13.41 -0.18
C ALA A 269 8.95 -11.98 0.14
N PHE A 270 9.60 -11.36 -0.82
CA PHE A 270 9.97 -9.96 -0.77
C PHE A 270 9.87 -9.31 -2.15
N PHE A 271 9.68 -8.02 -2.17
CA PHE A 271 9.78 -7.22 -3.38
C PHE A 271 10.25 -5.81 -3.06
N ILE A 272 10.86 -5.19 -4.05
CA ILE A 272 11.22 -3.78 -4.08
C ILE A 272 11.05 -3.28 -5.51
N GLY A 273 10.62 -2.03 -5.68
CA GLY A 273 10.40 -1.47 -7.00
C GLY A 273 10.11 0.02 -6.95
N ASP A 274 9.96 0.58 -8.13
CA ASP A 274 9.58 1.97 -8.36
C ASP A 274 8.50 2.07 -9.42
N VAL A 275 7.48 2.90 -9.16
CA VAL A 275 6.37 3.23 -10.06
C VAL A 275 6.67 4.53 -10.76
N GLU A 276 6.56 4.57 -12.08
CA GLU A 276 6.68 5.80 -12.84
C GLU A 276 5.82 6.94 -12.27
N GLY A 277 6.48 8.02 -11.82
CA GLY A 277 5.86 9.23 -11.33
C GLY A 277 5.66 9.26 -9.81
N HIS A 278 4.87 10.20 -9.34
CA HIS A 278 4.69 10.47 -7.91
C HIS A 278 3.27 10.95 -7.59
N GLY A 279 2.93 11.00 -6.31
CA GLY A 279 1.65 11.50 -5.82
C GLY A 279 0.58 10.42 -5.70
N VAL A 280 -0.68 10.84 -5.63
CA VAL A 280 -1.82 9.95 -5.37
C VAL A 280 -1.95 8.85 -6.43
N ASP A 281 -1.66 9.18 -7.68
CA ASP A 281 -1.75 8.20 -8.77
C ASP A 281 -0.69 7.10 -8.63
N ALA A 282 0.56 7.44 -8.29
CA ALA A 282 1.60 6.46 -8.01
C ALA A 282 1.22 5.60 -6.78
N ALA A 283 0.64 6.20 -5.74
CA ALA A 283 0.15 5.49 -4.56
C ALA A 283 -0.88 4.41 -4.88
N VAL A 284 -1.82 4.70 -5.79
CA VAL A 284 -2.83 3.72 -6.24
C VAL A 284 -2.15 2.54 -6.95
N VAL A 285 -1.19 2.82 -7.82
CA VAL A 285 -0.43 1.79 -8.54
C VAL A 285 0.40 0.95 -7.57
N THR A 286 1.12 1.59 -6.65
CA THR A 286 1.90 0.92 -5.59
C THR A 286 1.03 -0.03 -4.75
N SER A 287 -0.17 0.43 -4.35
CA SER A 287 -1.14 -0.43 -3.65
C SER A 287 -1.52 -1.65 -4.48
N LEU A 288 -1.85 -1.45 -5.77
CA LEU A 288 -2.23 -2.53 -6.67
C LEU A 288 -1.08 -3.54 -6.84
N ILE A 289 0.14 -3.08 -7.03
CA ILE A 289 1.35 -3.91 -7.12
C ILE A 289 1.51 -4.73 -5.84
N ARG A 290 1.47 -4.08 -4.70
CA ARG A 290 1.69 -4.71 -3.39
C ARG A 290 0.72 -5.87 -3.16
N TYR A 291 -0.58 -5.64 -3.36
CA TYR A 291 -1.58 -6.68 -3.12
C TYR A 291 -1.57 -7.77 -4.19
N THR A 292 -1.25 -7.43 -5.44
CA THR A 292 -1.09 -8.43 -6.50
C THR A 292 0.09 -9.35 -6.21
N LEU A 293 1.27 -8.80 -5.87
CA LEU A 293 2.45 -9.61 -5.56
C LEU A 293 2.29 -10.43 -4.29
N ARG A 294 1.64 -9.89 -3.24
CA ARG A 294 1.31 -10.66 -2.04
C ARG A 294 0.38 -11.83 -2.36
N SER A 295 -0.64 -11.61 -3.19
CA SER A 295 -1.54 -12.67 -3.63
C SER A 295 -0.81 -13.69 -4.51
N ALA A 296 0.00 -13.24 -5.46
CA ALA A 296 0.75 -14.10 -6.36
C ALA A 296 1.73 -15.01 -5.61
N ALA A 297 2.44 -14.48 -4.60
CA ALA A 297 3.39 -15.23 -3.78
C ALA A 297 2.75 -16.42 -3.03
N LEU A 298 1.45 -16.37 -2.76
CA LEU A 298 0.72 -17.48 -2.12
C LEU A 298 0.34 -18.58 -3.11
N HIS A 299 0.27 -18.26 -4.41
CA HIS A 299 -0.22 -19.17 -5.45
C HIS A 299 0.87 -19.74 -6.33
N TYR A 300 1.92 -18.97 -6.56
CA TYR A 300 3.02 -19.35 -7.44
C TYR A 300 4.28 -19.64 -6.64
N SER A 301 4.99 -20.67 -7.06
CA SER A 301 6.30 -21.00 -6.49
C SER A 301 7.42 -20.23 -7.18
N ASP A 302 7.24 -19.91 -8.47
CA ASP A 302 8.20 -19.17 -9.28
C ASP A 302 7.83 -17.67 -9.27
N PRO A 303 8.77 -16.78 -8.88
CA PRO A 303 8.56 -15.34 -8.94
C PRO A 303 8.21 -14.79 -10.32
N VAL A 304 8.64 -15.47 -11.42
CA VAL A 304 8.30 -15.08 -12.80
C VAL A 304 6.79 -15.11 -13.04
N ASP A 305 6.11 -16.15 -12.54
CA ASP A 305 4.65 -16.24 -12.66
C ASP A 305 3.96 -15.07 -11.95
N GLY A 306 4.50 -14.66 -10.80
CA GLY A 306 4.01 -13.51 -10.05
C GLY A 306 4.19 -12.18 -10.81
N LEU A 307 5.35 -11.97 -11.45
CA LEU A 307 5.57 -10.79 -12.30
C LEU A 307 4.69 -10.83 -13.55
N THR A 308 4.45 -12.00 -14.12
CA THR A 308 3.57 -12.17 -15.27
C THR A 308 2.13 -11.81 -14.92
N GLU A 309 1.61 -12.29 -13.78
CA GLU A 309 0.29 -11.90 -13.28
C GLU A 309 0.22 -10.39 -13.01
N LEU A 310 1.26 -9.82 -12.38
CA LEU A 310 1.33 -8.39 -12.13
C LEU A 310 1.27 -7.60 -13.44
N ASN A 311 2.06 -8.00 -14.45
CA ASN A 311 2.06 -7.34 -15.76
C ASN A 311 0.67 -7.35 -16.40
N GLU A 312 -0.03 -8.49 -16.36
CA GLU A 312 -1.39 -8.59 -16.87
C GLU A 312 -2.38 -7.70 -16.12
N VAL A 313 -2.23 -7.61 -14.79
CA VAL A 313 -3.08 -6.76 -13.94
C VAL A 313 -2.85 -5.29 -14.26
N LEU A 314 -1.59 -4.83 -14.34
CA LEU A 314 -1.28 -3.44 -14.65
C LEU A 314 -1.79 -3.03 -16.03
N LEU A 315 -1.57 -3.86 -17.05
CA LEU A 315 -2.05 -3.61 -18.42
C LEU A 315 -3.59 -3.54 -18.53
N ARG A 316 -4.29 -4.23 -17.64
CA ARG A 316 -5.77 -4.28 -17.63
C ARG A 316 -6.41 -3.16 -16.86
N GLU A 317 -5.82 -2.77 -15.74
CA GLU A 317 -6.46 -1.89 -14.74
C GLU A 317 -5.97 -0.45 -14.80
N LEU A 318 -4.83 -0.17 -15.47
CA LEU A 318 -4.21 1.16 -15.50
C LEU A 318 -4.17 1.76 -16.90
N ASP A 319 -3.99 3.08 -16.96
CA ASP A 319 -3.62 3.78 -18.19
C ASP A 319 -2.34 3.14 -18.76
N PRO A 320 -2.27 2.85 -20.10
CA PRO A 320 -1.11 2.22 -20.74
C PRO A 320 0.24 2.92 -20.50
N ARG A 321 0.25 4.14 -19.98
CA ARG A 321 1.47 4.89 -19.64
C ARG A 321 2.03 4.63 -18.25
N ARG A 322 1.37 3.79 -17.43
CA ARG A 322 1.81 3.47 -16.07
C ARG A 322 2.52 2.14 -16.05
N PHE A 323 3.80 2.16 -15.77
CA PHE A 323 4.64 0.97 -15.61
C PHE A 323 5.47 1.08 -14.32
N CYS A 324 6.12 0.02 -13.95
CA CYS A 324 7.04 0.03 -12.83
C CYS A 324 8.27 -0.81 -13.12
N THR A 325 9.34 -0.53 -12.39
CA THR A 325 10.42 -1.47 -12.15
C THR A 325 10.10 -2.27 -10.92
N VAL A 326 10.40 -3.55 -10.91
CA VAL A 326 10.22 -4.37 -9.71
C VAL A 326 11.16 -5.57 -9.70
N LEU A 327 11.69 -5.84 -8.52
CA LEU A 327 12.38 -7.07 -8.19
C LEU A 327 11.49 -7.83 -7.21
N PHE A 328 11.12 -9.04 -7.56
CA PHE A 328 10.29 -9.92 -6.77
C PHE A 328 10.99 -11.24 -6.49
N GLY A 329 11.02 -11.68 -5.26
CA GLY A 329 11.75 -12.89 -4.91
C GLY A 329 11.17 -13.64 -3.72
N THR A 330 11.70 -14.85 -3.55
CA THR A 330 11.44 -15.71 -2.41
C THR A 330 12.73 -16.02 -1.66
N LEU A 331 12.62 -16.10 -0.36
CA LEU A 331 13.67 -16.44 0.58
C LEU A 331 13.27 -17.74 1.29
N GLN A 332 14.12 -18.75 1.27
CA GLN A 332 13.89 -20.01 1.95
C GLN A 332 15.11 -20.40 2.77
N ARG A 333 14.89 -20.73 4.05
CA ARG A 333 15.96 -21.24 4.92
C ARG A 333 16.44 -22.60 4.42
N ARG A 334 17.74 -22.80 4.39
CA ARG A 334 18.36 -24.07 4.02
C ARG A 334 18.36 -25.03 5.22
N PRO A 335 18.20 -26.35 4.97
CA PRO A 335 18.04 -27.33 6.07
C PRO A 335 19.22 -27.43 7.02
N ASP A 336 20.45 -27.12 6.58
CA ASP A 336 21.69 -27.36 7.33
C ASP A 336 22.22 -26.09 8.03
N ASP A 337 21.37 -25.10 8.28
CA ASP A 337 21.74 -23.76 8.79
C ASP A 337 22.81 -23.05 7.92
N GLU A 338 22.99 -23.48 6.70
CA GLU A 338 23.95 -22.93 5.73
C GLU A 338 23.45 -21.64 5.05
N GLY A 339 22.56 -20.89 5.73
CA GLY A 339 22.01 -19.63 5.19
C GLY A 339 20.68 -19.82 4.45
N PHE A 340 20.51 -19.09 3.34
CA PHE A 340 19.23 -19.03 2.64
C PHE A 340 19.41 -19.28 1.14
N SER A 341 18.45 -19.96 0.54
CA SER A 341 18.25 -19.96 -0.91
C SER A 341 17.30 -18.82 -1.28
N ILE A 342 17.71 -18.01 -2.22
CA ILE A 342 16.94 -16.85 -2.67
C ILE A 342 16.73 -16.99 -4.18
N THR A 343 15.49 -16.95 -4.62
CA THR A 343 15.11 -16.91 -6.04
C THR A 343 14.55 -15.54 -6.34
N ILE A 344 15.09 -14.86 -7.35
CA ILE A 344 14.77 -13.47 -7.67
C ILE A 344 14.34 -13.40 -9.14
N ALA A 345 13.21 -12.78 -9.42
CA ALA A 345 12.80 -12.35 -10.75
C ALA A 345 12.87 -10.83 -10.86
N THR A 346 13.30 -10.30 -12.00
CA THR A 346 13.37 -8.86 -12.25
C THR A 346 12.42 -8.42 -13.36
N GLY A 347 11.76 -7.31 -13.13
CA GLY A 347 10.98 -6.55 -14.09
C GLY A 347 11.61 -5.18 -14.34
N GLY A 348 12.82 -5.16 -14.93
CA GLY A 348 13.53 -3.92 -15.28
C GLY A 348 14.12 -3.14 -14.10
N HIS A 349 14.20 -3.75 -12.91
CA HIS A 349 14.72 -3.12 -11.70
C HIS A 349 16.25 -3.28 -11.61
N PRO A 350 16.97 -2.33 -10.96
CA PRO A 350 18.41 -2.44 -10.71
C PRO A 350 18.78 -3.77 -10.05
N PRO A 351 19.98 -4.33 -10.36
CA PRO A 351 20.44 -5.59 -9.78
C PRO A 351 20.69 -5.44 -8.28
N ALA A 352 20.42 -6.49 -7.52
CA ALA A 352 20.79 -6.53 -6.10
C ALA A 352 22.32 -6.67 -5.95
N LEU A 353 22.86 -6.22 -4.82
CA LEU A 353 24.28 -6.37 -4.47
C LEU A 353 24.43 -7.46 -3.40
N LEU A 354 25.16 -8.53 -3.74
CA LEU A 354 25.62 -9.51 -2.76
C LEU A 354 26.91 -9.02 -2.13
N LEU A 355 26.86 -8.75 -0.85
CA LEU A 355 27.96 -8.21 -0.06
C LEU A 355 28.58 -9.32 0.77
N ASP A 356 29.89 -9.41 0.71
CA ASP A 356 30.68 -10.30 1.56
C ASP A 356 31.61 -9.45 2.44
N PRO A 357 31.28 -9.27 3.75
CA PRO A 357 32.08 -8.50 4.67
C PRO A 357 33.50 -9.06 4.89
N ALA A 358 33.67 -10.39 4.74
CA ALA A 358 34.96 -11.03 4.95
C ALA A 358 35.99 -10.67 3.86
N SER A 359 35.53 -10.63 2.63
CA SER A 359 36.34 -10.22 1.46
C SER A 359 36.25 -8.72 1.15
N ARG A 360 35.31 -8.01 1.77
CA ARG A 360 34.95 -6.62 1.45
C ARG A 360 34.59 -6.43 -0.02
N THR A 361 33.81 -7.33 -0.56
CA THR A 361 33.38 -7.31 -1.96
C THR A 361 31.89 -7.08 -2.07
N ALA A 362 31.49 -6.44 -3.15
CA ALA A 362 30.11 -6.37 -3.61
C ALA A 362 30.05 -7.00 -5.01
N ALA A 363 29.15 -7.93 -5.22
CA ALA A 363 28.90 -8.54 -6.51
C ALA A 363 27.43 -8.30 -6.91
N GLU A 364 27.22 -7.90 -8.15
CA GLU A 364 25.86 -7.77 -8.66
C GLU A 364 25.21 -9.13 -8.86
N VAL A 365 23.98 -9.24 -8.39
CA VAL A 365 23.10 -10.39 -8.65
C VAL A 365 22.19 -10.01 -9.81
N ARG A 366 22.55 -10.45 -10.99
CA ARG A 366 21.80 -10.20 -12.24
C ARG A 366 21.08 -11.45 -12.68
N SER A 367 19.85 -11.31 -13.11
CA SER A 367 19.19 -12.23 -14.05
C SER A 367 19.42 -11.72 -15.48
N ASP A 368 19.05 -12.50 -16.48
CA ASP A 368 18.90 -11.98 -17.83
C ASP A 368 17.96 -10.75 -17.81
N GLU A 369 18.14 -9.81 -18.74
CA GLU A 369 17.39 -8.56 -18.79
C GLU A 369 15.87 -8.83 -18.77
N GLY A 370 15.17 -8.30 -17.76
CA GLY A 370 13.71 -8.32 -17.64
C GLY A 370 13.09 -7.07 -18.27
N THR A 371 11.88 -7.23 -18.80
CA THR A 371 11.09 -6.09 -19.30
C THR A 371 10.43 -5.33 -18.14
N LEU A 372 10.25 -4.01 -18.28
CA LEU A 372 9.43 -3.21 -17.35
C LEU A 372 8.02 -3.80 -17.23
N VAL A 373 7.49 -3.84 -16.01
CA VAL A 373 6.19 -4.43 -15.73
C VAL A 373 5.08 -3.39 -15.99
N GLY A 374 4.03 -3.80 -16.70
CA GLY A 374 2.92 -2.93 -17.10
C GLY A 374 3.15 -2.17 -18.42
N LEU A 375 4.32 -2.34 -19.05
CA LEU A 375 4.66 -1.63 -20.29
C LEU A 375 4.18 -2.36 -21.54
N ARG A 376 4.33 -3.70 -21.60
CA ARG A 376 4.07 -4.53 -22.78
C ARG A 376 3.41 -5.85 -22.41
N ALA A 377 2.49 -6.31 -23.28
CA ALA A 377 1.82 -7.59 -23.08
C ALA A 377 2.73 -8.81 -23.34
N ASP A 378 3.77 -8.64 -24.15
CA ASP A 378 4.78 -9.64 -24.46
C ASP A 378 6.03 -9.52 -23.56
N ALA A 379 5.88 -8.94 -22.37
CA ALA A 379 6.95 -8.83 -21.40
C ALA A 379 7.46 -10.20 -20.99
N THR A 380 8.78 -10.33 -20.89
CA THR A 380 9.46 -11.54 -20.41
C THR A 380 10.24 -11.25 -19.15
N PHE A 381 10.18 -12.17 -18.21
CA PHE A 381 10.87 -12.09 -16.94
C PHE A 381 11.73 -13.32 -16.75
N HIS A 382 12.83 -13.18 -16.05
CA HIS A 382 13.80 -14.25 -15.83
C HIS A 382 14.18 -14.31 -14.36
N THR A 383 14.43 -15.51 -13.83
CA THR A 383 14.91 -15.71 -12.48
C THR A 383 16.42 -15.86 -12.44
N CYS A 384 17.00 -15.46 -11.32
CA CYS A 384 18.29 -15.92 -10.87
C CYS A 384 18.18 -16.51 -9.47
N GLU A 385 19.05 -17.45 -9.17
CA GLU A 385 19.15 -18.04 -7.84
C GLU A 385 20.47 -17.62 -7.19
N VAL A 386 20.41 -17.27 -5.91
CA VAL A 386 21.56 -16.94 -5.11
C VAL A 386 21.50 -17.67 -3.77
N ILE A 387 22.62 -18.16 -3.31
CA ILE A 387 22.76 -18.69 -1.96
C ILE A 387 23.36 -17.58 -1.11
N LEU A 388 22.62 -17.14 -0.11
CA LEU A 388 23.09 -16.19 0.88
C LEU A 388 23.70 -16.95 2.05
N HIS A 389 25.02 -16.98 2.10
CA HIS A 389 25.76 -17.67 3.14
C HIS A 389 25.77 -16.87 4.48
N PRO A 390 25.93 -17.54 5.62
CA PRO A 390 26.08 -16.87 6.91
C PRO A 390 27.15 -15.78 6.88
N GLY A 391 26.78 -14.58 7.33
CA GLY A 391 27.63 -13.39 7.32
C GLY A 391 27.56 -12.56 6.05
N GLN A 392 26.93 -13.04 4.98
CA GLN A 392 26.69 -12.26 3.77
C GLN A 392 25.40 -11.45 3.88
N THR A 393 25.31 -10.39 3.08
CA THR A 393 24.17 -9.49 2.98
C THR A 393 23.76 -9.29 1.52
N LEU A 394 22.49 -9.37 1.24
CA LEU A 394 21.92 -8.99 -0.04
C LEU A 394 21.26 -7.61 0.14
N LEU A 395 21.73 -6.63 -0.62
CA LEU A 395 21.21 -5.26 -0.63
C LEU A 395 20.43 -5.03 -1.92
N PHE A 396 19.20 -4.58 -1.77
CA PHE A 396 18.32 -4.12 -2.83
C PHE A 396 18.13 -2.61 -2.70
N TYR A 397 18.00 -1.92 -3.84
CA TYR A 397 17.89 -0.47 -3.88
C TYR A 397 17.14 -0.01 -5.13
N THR A 398 16.47 1.12 -5.04
CA THR A 398 15.88 1.82 -6.19
C THR A 398 16.89 2.79 -6.81
N ASP A 399 16.68 3.17 -8.05
CA ASP A 399 17.61 3.97 -8.85
C ASP A 399 17.86 5.38 -8.27
N GLY A 400 16.93 5.93 -7.49
CA GLY A 400 17.10 7.23 -6.85
C GLY A 400 18.40 7.40 -6.06
N ILE A 401 18.98 6.30 -5.50
CA ILE A 401 20.28 6.41 -4.81
C ILE A 401 21.46 6.54 -5.77
N VAL A 402 21.41 5.88 -6.93
CA VAL A 402 22.50 5.90 -7.93
C VAL A 402 22.36 7.05 -8.92
N GLU A 403 21.20 7.67 -8.96
CA GLU A 403 20.94 8.91 -9.71
C GLU A 403 21.23 10.16 -8.89
N ALA A 404 21.40 10.03 -7.56
CA ALA A 404 21.73 11.13 -6.67
C ALA A 404 23.09 11.76 -7.01
N ARG A 405 23.17 13.09 -6.86
CA ARG A 405 24.37 13.88 -7.24
C ARG A 405 25.07 14.44 -6.01
N ARG A 406 26.30 14.05 -5.79
CA ARG A 406 27.17 14.69 -4.82
C ARG A 406 27.98 15.82 -5.49
N GLY A 407 27.40 17.01 -5.61
CA GLY A 407 28.04 18.14 -6.31
C GLY A 407 28.20 17.88 -7.80
N ALA A 408 29.43 17.95 -8.32
CA ALA A 408 29.72 17.71 -9.73
C ALA A 408 29.87 16.22 -10.10
N ASN A 409 29.95 15.30 -9.12
CA ASN A 409 30.15 13.87 -9.36
C ASN A 409 28.86 13.11 -9.07
N PRO A 410 28.34 12.29 -10.00
CA PRO A 410 27.22 11.40 -9.75
C PRO A 410 27.64 10.31 -8.75
N PHE A 411 26.75 9.94 -7.86
CA PHE A 411 26.86 8.76 -7.02
C PHE A 411 26.26 7.58 -7.80
N ASN A 412 27.09 6.88 -8.56
CA ASN A 412 26.67 5.81 -9.44
C ASN A 412 26.68 4.43 -8.76
N GLU A 413 26.31 3.37 -9.51
CA GLU A 413 26.29 1.98 -9.05
C GLU A 413 27.62 1.52 -8.47
N ASP A 414 28.75 1.86 -9.10
CA ASP A 414 30.09 1.54 -8.59
C ASP A 414 30.37 2.19 -7.23
N SER A 415 29.90 3.43 -7.05
CA SER A 415 30.04 4.17 -5.79
C SER A 415 29.21 3.54 -4.68
N LEU A 416 27.99 3.10 -5.01
CA LEU A 416 27.11 2.39 -4.08
C LEU A 416 27.72 1.03 -3.70
N ALA A 417 28.17 0.25 -4.68
CA ALA A 417 28.82 -1.05 -4.46
C ALA A 417 30.06 -0.94 -3.57
N ALA A 418 30.92 0.04 -3.85
CA ALA A 418 32.13 0.30 -3.05
C ALA A 418 31.76 0.71 -1.61
N PHE A 419 30.81 1.62 -1.45
CA PHE A 419 30.34 2.06 -0.13
C PHE A 419 29.71 0.91 0.65
N ALA A 420 28.83 0.14 0.02
CA ALA A 420 28.16 -1.01 0.65
C ALA A 420 29.17 -2.09 1.06
N ALA A 421 30.16 -2.40 0.22
CA ALA A 421 31.22 -3.37 0.54
C ALA A 421 32.09 -2.92 1.73
N GLU A 422 32.37 -1.62 1.85
CA GLU A 422 33.15 -1.05 2.96
C GLU A 422 32.38 -1.10 4.28
N HIS A 423 31.05 -0.88 4.24
CA HIS A 423 30.20 -0.75 5.42
C HIS A 423 29.35 -2.00 5.72
N ALA A 424 29.47 -3.04 4.89
CA ALA A 424 28.82 -4.32 5.17
C ALA A 424 29.33 -4.90 6.49
N GLY A 425 28.40 -5.25 7.37
CA GLY A 425 28.66 -5.77 8.70
C GLY A 425 27.89 -7.05 8.97
N PRO A 426 27.83 -7.49 10.24
CA PRO A 426 27.20 -8.75 10.61
C PRO A 426 25.66 -8.73 10.52
N ASP A 427 25.06 -7.56 10.41
CA ASP A 427 23.60 -7.40 10.30
C ASP A 427 23.19 -6.36 9.25
N ALA A 428 21.96 -6.50 8.78
CA ALA A 428 21.37 -5.61 7.79
C ALA A 428 21.17 -4.18 8.32
N ALA A 429 20.89 -4.03 9.63
CA ALA A 429 20.56 -2.73 10.22
C ALA A 429 21.74 -1.77 10.17
N GLY A 430 22.95 -2.24 10.52
CA GLY A 430 24.16 -1.41 10.48
C GLY A 430 24.45 -0.85 9.09
N LEU A 431 24.29 -1.65 8.04
CA LEU A 431 24.46 -1.19 6.65
C LEU A 431 23.40 -0.15 6.27
N ILE A 432 22.15 -0.43 6.57
CA ILE A 432 21.03 0.49 6.25
C ILE A 432 21.18 1.82 7.00
N ASP A 433 21.62 1.83 8.25
CA ASP A 433 21.87 3.04 9.04
C ASP A 433 22.98 3.90 8.42
N GLN A 434 24.05 3.29 7.90
CA GLN A 434 25.13 3.99 7.20
C GLN A 434 24.63 4.63 5.90
N LEU A 435 23.86 3.88 5.10
CA LEU A 435 23.24 4.39 3.89
C LEU A 435 22.23 5.50 4.18
N ALA A 436 21.36 5.33 5.18
CA ALA A 436 20.40 6.35 5.61
C ALA A 436 21.09 7.67 6.06
N THR A 437 22.29 7.56 6.65
CA THR A 437 23.11 8.74 7.02
C THR A 437 23.76 9.40 5.81
N LEU A 438 24.06 8.64 4.76
CA LEU A 438 24.68 9.12 3.52
C LEU A 438 23.66 9.82 2.62
N ILE A 439 22.47 9.25 2.43
CA ILE A 439 21.45 9.68 1.47
C ILE A 439 21.15 11.20 1.55
N PRO A 440 20.88 11.82 2.70
CA PRO A 440 20.62 13.27 2.74
C PRO A 440 21.79 14.13 2.27
N LYS A 441 23.02 13.60 2.33
CA LYS A 441 24.24 14.31 1.89
C LYS A 441 24.45 14.23 0.38
N LEU A 442 23.78 13.29 -0.28
CA LEU A 442 23.80 13.13 -1.73
C LEU A 442 22.82 14.11 -2.41
N GLY A 443 21.81 14.60 -1.69
CA GLY A 443 20.78 15.48 -2.22
C GLY A 443 19.94 14.79 -3.31
N PRO A 444 19.28 13.66 -3.00
CA PRO A 444 18.52 12.92 -3.99
C PRO A 444 17.38 13.78 -4.55
N GLU A 445 17.14 13.64 -5.84
CA GLU A 445 16.03 14.30 -6.55
C GLU A 445 14.82 13.35 -6.70
N ASP A 446 15.03 12.04 -6.46
CA ASP A 446 14.00 11.00 -6.47
C ASP A 446 13.91 10.25 -5.14
N ASP A 447 12.82 9.51 -4.97
CA ASP A 447 12.62 8.65 -3.81
C ASP A 447 13.69 7.57 -3.75
N ILE A 448 14.00 7.09 -2.55
CA ILE A 448 14.96 6.01 -2.38
C ILE A 448 14.36 4.96 -1.43
N ALA A 449 14.23 3.75 -1.91
CA ALA A 449 13.96 2.58 -1.09
C ALA A 449 15.19 1.69 -1.01
N LEU A 450 15.48 1.22 0.19
CA LEU A 450 16.55 0.26 0.47
C LEU A 450 15.96 -0.90 1.25
N LEU A 451 16.37 -2.12 0.89
CA LEU A 451 16.06 -3.34 1.64
C LEU A 451 17.32 -4.18 1.74
N ALA A 452 17.69 -4.59 2.94
CA ALA A 452 18.84 -5.47 3.17
C ALA A 452 18.41 -6.75 3.90
N ILE A 453 18.94 -7.87 3.45
CA ILE A 453 18.75 -9.20 4.04
C ILE A 453 20.14 -9.77 4.35
N SER A 454 20.47 -9.94 5.62
CA SER A 454 21.73 -10.54 6.06
C SER A 454 21.48 -11.92 6.65
N ALA A 455 22.21 -12.94 6.22
CA ALA A 455 22.22 -14.23 6.90
C ALA A 455 23.11 -14.12 8.15
N ARG A 456 22.55 -14.41 9.33
CA ARG A 456 23.29 -14.33 10.60
C ARG A 456 24.34 -15.43 10.67
N GLN A 457 25.49 -15.12 11.24
CA GLN A 457 26.44 -16.13 11.70
C GLN A 457 25.82 -16.80 12.92
N GLY A 458 25.73 -18.14 12.89
CA GLY A 458 25.20 -18.94 13.99
C GLY A 458 26.06 -18.86 15.27
#